data_3ff01a5f58bd0d5d829935becd59a26d
#
_entry.id   3ff01a5f58bd0d5d829935becd59a26d
#
_cell.length_a   1.000
_cell.length_b   1.000
_cell.length_c   1.000
_cell.angle_alpha   90.00
_cell.angle_beta   90.00
_cell.angle_gamma   90.00
#
_symmetry.space_group_name_H-M   'P 1'
#
loop_
_entity.id
_entity.type
_entity.pdbx_description
1 polymer ?
#
loop_
_entity_poly.entity_id
_entity_poly.type
_entity_poly.pdbx_seq_one_letter_code
_entity_poly.pdbx_strand_id
1 'polypeptide(L)'
;DGKDETVVRKSVTLFADDVRRVTGQDLKTQASNPGDVSARYAIIVGTVGKSAWINALVAQKKIDTTPITGGWERYMIETVDNPAPGIKKAIVVAGSDRRGTAYGLLSISKAIGVSPWYWWADAPIKQQKKLAVNVHKFISKEPAVKFRGIFINDEDWGLYRWSKNNYEKERGNFGPKTYAQICELLLRLQANYLCPAMHDASMAFHRIPENRLVADSFAIVMGSSHCEPLL
;
A
#
# COMPACT_ATOMS: atom_id res chain seq x y z
N ASP A 1 -3.83 2.33 13.49
CA ASP A 1 -4.73 1.55 14.33
C ASP A 1 -4.45 0.05 14.17
N GLY A 2 -4.29 -0.67 15.29
CA GLY A 2 -4.02 -2.12 15.30
C GLY A 2 -5.17 -2.98 14.77
N LYS A 3 -6.37 -2.44 14.75
CA LYS A 3 -7.59 -3.11 14.28
C LYS A 3 -7.88 -2.86 12.80
N ASP A 4 -7.14 -1.99 12.15
CA ASP A 4 -7.30 -1.74 10.72
C ASP A 4 -6.74 -2.90 9.88
N GLU A 5 -7.06 -2.94 8.62
CA GLU A 5 -6.75 -4.03 7.70
C GLU A 5 -5.23 -4.23 7.52
N THR A 6 -4.83 -5.45 7.22
CA THR A 6 -3.41 -5.82 7.07
C THR A 6 -2.70 -4.98 6.00
N VAL A 7 -3.35 -4.71 4.87
CA VAL A 7 -2.76 -3.88 3.81
C VAL A 7 -2.49 -2.44 4.27
N VAL A 8 -3.29 -1.90 5.18
CA VAL A 8 -3.06 -0.57 5.75
C VAL A 8 -1.78 -0.57 6.58
N ARG A 9 -1.60 -1.58 7.45
CA ARG A 9 -0.37 -1.72 8.24
C ARG A 9 0.86 -1.92 7.35
N LYS A 10 0.74 -2.76 6.29
CA LYS A 10 1.82 -2.91 5.29
C LYS A 10 2.16 -1.59 4.61
N SER A 11 1.15 -0.83 4.18
CA SER A 11 1.40 0.47 3.53
C SER A 11 2.11 1.46 4.47
N VAL A 12 1.84 1.40 5.78
CA VAL A 12 2.57 2.21 6.78
C VAL A 12 4.05 1.80 6.84
N THR A 13 4.34 0.51 6.82
CA THR A 13 5.73 0.02 6.79
C THR A 13 6.45 0.47 5.52
N LEU A 14 5.81 0.28 4.36
CA LEU A 14 6.37 0.72 3.06
C LEU A 14 6.62 2.23 3.05
N PHE A 15 5.69 3.02 3.55
CA PHE A 15 5.83 4.46 3.64
C PHE A 15 6.98 4.88 4.58
N ALA A 16 7.12 4.22 5.72
CA ALA A 16 8.22 4.50 6.64
C ALA A 16 9.59 4.20 6.00
N ASP A 17 9.69 3.09 5.27
CA ASP A 17 10.89 2.77 4.48
C ASP A 17 11.16 3.80 3.38
N ASP A 18 10.11 4.31 2.72
CA ASP A 18 10.22 5.36 1.71
C ASP A 18 10.76 6.66 2.32
N VAL A 19 10.23 7.07 3.47
CA VAL A 19 10.73 8.25 4.19
C VAL A 19 12.20 8.08 4.56
N ARG A 20 12.59 6.90 5.06
CA ARG A 20 13.99 6.59 5.37
C ARG A 20 14.89 6.68 4.14
N ARG A 21 14.45 6.12 3.00
CA ARG A 21 15.19 6.19 1.73
C ARG A 21 15.39 7.61 1.23
N VAL A 22 14.36 8.45 1.38
CA VAL A 22 14.39 9.84 0.92
C VAL A 22 15.18 10.74 1.87
N THR A 23 15.05 10.54 3.19
CA THR A 23 15.57 11.48 4.19
C THR A 23 16.78 10.98 4.98
N GLY A 24 17.03 9.69 4.98
CA GLY A 24 17.98 9.04 5.88
C GLY A 24 17.49 8.95 7.34
N GLN A 25 16.24 9.34 7.62
CA GLN A 25 15.66 9.37 8.97
C GLN A 25 14.61 8.29 9.14
N ASP A 26 14.62 7.61 10.28
CA ASP A 26 13.57 6.63 10.62
C ASP A 26 12.31 7.34 11.10
N LEU A 27 11.17 6.94 10.53
CA LEU A 27 9.86 7.36 10.98
C LEU A 27 9.36 6.40 12.06
N LYS A 28 9.12 6.91 13.27
CA LYS A 28 8.52 6.10 14.33
C LYS A 28 7.08 5.74 13.95
N THR A 29 6.82 4.45 13.81
CA THR A 29 5.48 3.93 13.52
C THR A 29 4.92 3.19 14.72
N GLN A 30 3.64 3.31 14.98
CA GLN A 30 2.95 2.55 16.02
C GLN A 30 1.47 2.36 15.69
N ALA A 31 0.94 1.21 16.09
CA ALA A 31 -0.50 0.98 16.15
C ALA A 31 -1.01 1.46 17.51
N SER A 32 -1.93 2.43 17.49
CA SER A 32 -2.41 3.10 18.72
C SER A 32 -3.87 3.50 18.59
N ASN A 33 -4.51 3.78 19.74
CA ASN A 33 -5.80 4.45 19.78
C ASN A 33 -5.64 5.96 20.01
N PRO A 34 -6.68 6.77 19.73
CA PRO A 34 -6.71 8.17 20.13
C PRO A 34 -6.47 8.33 21.63
N GLY A 35 -5.52 9.19 21.99
CA GLY A 35 -5.12 9.43 23.38
C GLY A 35 -3.88 8.68 23.85
N ASP A 36 -3.47 7.60 23.15
CA ASP A 36 -2.30 6.80 23.54
C ASP A 36 -0.97 7.36 22.96
N VAL A 37 -1.06 8.43 22.17
CA VAL A 37 0.10 8.98 21.44
C VAL A 37 0.42 10.38 21.93
N SER A 38 1.68 10.58 22.31
CA SER A 38 2.26 11.92 22.52
C SER A 38 3.28 12.20 21.43
N ALA A 39 2.91 13.07 20.50
CA ALA A 39 3.79 13.49 19.42
C ALA A 39 3.40 14.89 18.94
N ARG A 40 4.34 15.80 18.83
CA ARG A 40 4.05 17.17 18.36
C ARG A 40 3.42 17.17 16.94
N TYR A 41 3.87 16.28 16.09
CA TYR A 41 3.39 16.09 14.70
C TYR A 41 3.18 14.61 14.42
N ALA A 42 2.16 14.28 13.64
CA ALA A 42 1.82 12.91 13.30
C ALA A 42 1.32 12.77 11.85
N ILE A 43 1.36 11.55 11.35
CA ILE A 43 0.59 11.11 10.19
C ILE A 43 -0.38 10.08 10.71
N ILE A 44 -1.68 10.36 10.59
CA ILE A 44 -2.76 9.47 11.04
C ILE A 44 -3.35 8.79 9.81
N VAL A 45 -3.32 7.47 9.79
CA VAL A 45 -3.75 6.66 8.65
C VAL A 45 -4.83 5.70 9.10
N GLY A 46 -5.92 5.61 8.35
CA GLY A 46 -6.96 4.65 8.68
C GLY A 46 -8.13 4.59 7.70
N THR A 47 -8.89 3.52 7.82
CA THR A 47 -10.08 3.25 7.00
C THR A 47 -11.33 3.76 7.70
N VAL A 48 -12.20 4.45 6.96
CA VAL A 48 -13.49 4.97 7.45
C VAL A 48 -14.32 3.80 8.00
N GLY A 49 -14.89 3.99 9.18
CA GLY A 49 -15.71 2.98 9.87
C GLY A 49 -14.91 1.89 10.59
N LYS A 50 -13.60 1.72 10.31
CA LYS A 50 -12.75 0.71 10.95
C LYS A 50 -11.72 1.32 11.89
N SER A 51 -11.05 2.39 11.47
CA SER A 51 -10.04 3.05 12.28
C SER A 51 -10.65 3.87 13.41
N ALA A 52 -10.28 3.57 14.67
CA ALA A 52 -10.68 4.36 15.83
C ALA A 52 -10.21 5.83 15.71
N TRP A 53 -9.05 6.07 15.12
CA TRP A 53 -8.54 7.42 14.85
C TRP A 53 -9.44 8.20 13.90
N ILE A 54 -9.76 7.61 12.74
CA ILE A 54 -10.61 8.26 11.74
C ILE A 54 -12.01 8.48 12.30
N ASN A 55 -12.59 7.48 12.95
CA ASN A 55 -13.91 7.59 13.57
C ASN A 55 -13.97 8.69 14.65
N ALA A 56 -12.92 8.80 15.49
CA ALA A 56 -12.84 9.86 16.50
C ALA A 56 -12.74 11.26 15.87
N LEU A 57 -11.95 11.43 14.80
CA LEU A 57 -11.83 12.70 14.10
C LEU A 57 -13.15 13.12 13.42
N VAL A 58 -13.86 12.16 12.83
CA VAL A 58 -15.21 12.39 12.25
C VAL A 58 -16.20 12.78 13.34
N ALA A 59 -16.28 12.04 14.45
CA ALA A 59 -17.18 12.32 15.57
C ALA A 59 -16.93 13.72 16.17
N GLN A 60 -15.67 14.15 16.22
CA GLN A 60 -15.26 15.49 16.69
C GLN A 60 -15.41 16.59 15.61
N LYS A 61 -15.94 16.27 14.43
CA LYS A 61 -16.07 17.18 13.27
C LYS A 61 -14.76 17.84 12.84
N LYS A 62 -13.62 17.16 13.06
CA LYS A 62 -12.29 17.63 12.64
C LYS A 62 -11.98 17.28 11.19
N ILE A 63 -12.60 16.23 10.67
CA ILE A 63 -12.58 15.85 9.26
C ILE A 63 -13.99 15.49 8.80
N ASP A 64 -14.24 15.67 7.50
CA ASP A 64 -15.48 15.25 6.85
C ASP A 64 -15.14 14.17 5.80
N THR A 65 -15.55 12.94 6.07
CA THR A 65 -15.33 11.79 5.19
C THR A 65 -16.49 11.52 4.23
N THR A 66 -17.58 12.30 4.32
CA THR A 66 -18.76 12.15 3.44
C THR A 66 -18.39 12.02 1.96
N PRO A 67 -17.42 12.81 1.42
CA PRO A 67 -17.07 12.74 0.00
C PRO A 67 -16.50 11.40 -0.45
N ILE A 68 -15.95 10.58 0.46
CA ILE A 68 -15.35 9.29 0.12
C ILE A 68 -16.16 8.09 0.64
N THR A 69 -17.07 8.31 1.60
CA THR A 69 -17.82 7.23 2.25
C THR A 69 -18.69 6.48 1.24
N GLY A 70 -18.63 5.16 1.26
CA GLY A 70 -19.36 4.28 0.35
C GLY A 70 -18.75 4.18 -1.06
N GLY A 71 -17.73 4.97 -1.37
CA GLY A 71 -17.02 4.90 -2.65
C GLY A 71 -16.03 3.73 -2.72
N TRP A 72 -15.68 3.33 -3.93
CA TRP A 72 -14.72 2.27 -4.20
C TRP A 72 -13.31 2.83 -4.30
N GLU A 73 -12.42 2.39 -3.41
CA GLU A 73 -10.98 2.71 -3.40
C GLU A 73 -10.69 4.23 -3.41
N ARG A 74 -11.57 5.01 -2.79
CA ARG A 74 -11.38 6.45 -2.64
C ARG A 74 -10.58 6.76 -1.38
N TYR A 75 -9.92 7.90 -1.39
CA TYR A 75 -9.21 8.40 -0.21
C TYR A 75 -9.21 9.92 -0.16
N MET A 76 -8.94 10.43 1.02
CA MET A 76 -8.70 11.85 1.25
C MET A 76 -7.43 12.04 2.08
N ILE A 77 -6.78 13.16 1.84
CA ILE A 77 -5.61 13.59 2.60
C ILE A 77 -5.84 15.04 2.99
N GLU A 78 -5.72 15.34 4.26
CA GLU A 78 -5.80 16.73 4.73
C GLU A 78 -4.96 16.95 5.98
N THR A 79 -4.63 18.21 6.26
CA THR A 79 -3.92 18.61 7.48
C THR A 79 -4.94 19.02 8.53
N VAL A 80 -4.80 18.49 9.74
CA VAL A 80 -5.68 18.75 10.87
C VAL A 80 -4.87 19.34 12.02
N ASP A 81 -5.29 20.49 12.51
CA ASP A 81 -4.72 21.10 13.71
C ASP A 81 -5.36 20.50 14.97
N ASN A 82 -4.52 20.22 15.96
CA ASN A 82 -4.92 19.63 17.25
C ASN A 82 -5.85 18.40 17.11
N PRO A 83 -5.41 17.38 16.34
CA PRO A 83 -6.28 16.21 16.08
C PRO A 83 -6.63 15.44 17.36
N ALA A 84 -5.71 15.41 18.34
CA ALA A 84 -5.91 14.80 19.66
C ALA A 84 -5.04 15.52 20.71
N PRO A 85 -5.30 15.33 22.01
CA PRO A 85 -4.43 15.83 23.07
C PRO A 85 -2.99 15.40 22.84
N GLY A 86 -2.05 16.36 22.97
CA GLY A 86 -0.61 16.11 22.77
C GLY A 86 -0.13 16.16 21.32
N ILE A 87 -1.03 16.19 20.33
CA ILE A 87 -0.65 16.32 18.90
C ILE A 87 -1.06 17.70 18.40
N LYS A 88 -0.06 18.53 18.06
CA LYS A 88 -0.30 19.89 17.56
C LYS A 88 -0.87 19.91 16.15
N LYS A 89 -0.37 19.02 15.27
CA LYS A 89 -0.81 18.96 13.88
C LYS A 89 -0.59 17.54 13.30
N ALA A 90 -1.52 17.09 12.47
CA ALA A 90 -1.35 15.84 11.74
C ALA A 90 -1.72 15.99 10.26
N ILE A 91 -1.04 15.19 9.42
CA ILE A 91 -1.56 14.82 8.12
C ILE A 91 -2.47 13.61 8.34
N VAL A 92 -3.71 13.70 7.91
CA VAL A 92 -4.69 12.61 8.02
C VAL A 92 -4.88 12.01 6.64
N VAL A 93 -4.72 10.68 6.55
CA VAL A 93 -5.01 9.87 5.37
C VAL A 93 -6.19 8.96 5.71
N ALA A 94 -7.34 9.23 5.14
CA ALA A 94 -8.54 8.41 5.33
C ALA A 94 -8.96 7.76 4.02
N GLY A 95 -9.16 6.45 4.02
CA GLY A 95 -9.67 5.71 2.87
C GLY A 95 -11.11 5.25 3.06
N SER A 96 -11.88 5.19 1.97
CA SER A 96 -13.24 4.61 1.97
C SER A 96 -13.21 3.11 2.26
N ASP A 97 -12.12 2.45 1.87
CA ASP A 97 -11.85 1.04 2.11
C ASP A 97 -10.35 0.81 2.32
N ARG A 98 -9.97 -0.44 2.55
CA ARG A 98 -8.60 -0.85 2.85
C ARG A 98 -7.59 -0.47 1.74
N ARG A 99 -7.98 -0.56 0.47
CA ARG A 99 -7.13 -0.19 -0.66
C ARG A 99 -7.05 1.31 -0.85
N GLY A 100 -8.17 2.01 -0.75
CA GLY A 100 -8.19 3.48 -0.76
C GLY A 100 -7.24 4.06 0.29
N THR A 101 -7.23 3.50 1.51
CA THR A 101 -6.31 3.92 2.57
C THR A 101 -4.84 3.72 2.17
N ALA A 102 -4.50 2.54 1.64
CA ALA A 102 -3.15 2.24 1.19
C ALA A 102 -2.73 3.15 0.02
N TYR A 103 -3.60 3.38 -0.95
CA TYR A 103 -3.34 4.29 -2.08
C TYR A 103 -3.10 5.72 -1.63
N GLY A 104 -3.91 6.21 -0.69
CA GLY A 104 -3.74 7.53 -0.11
C GLY A 104 -2.36 7.72 0.51
N LEU A 105 -1.91 6.76 1.31
CA LEU A 105 -0.59 6.82 1.93
C LEU A 105 0.54 6.71 0.90
N LEU A 106 0.45 5.76 -0.04
CA LEU A 106 1.48 5.58 -1.07
C LEU A 106 1.49 6.71 -2.12
N SER A 107 0.41 7.49 -2.24
CA SER A 107 0.43 8.73 -3.03
C SER A 107 1.36 9.78 -2.42
N ILE A 108 1.48 9.81 -1.09
CA ILE A 108 2.46 10.66 -0.41
C ILE A 108 3.87 10.15 -0.68
N SER A 109 4.12 8.82 -0.69
CA SER A 109 5.39 8.24 -1.11
C SER A 109 5.82 8.74 -2.48
N LYS A 110 4.90 8.73 -3.44
CA LYS A 110 5.15 9.28 -4.79
C LYS A 110 5.45 10.78 -4.75
N ALA A 111 4.70 11.55 -3.95
CA ALA A 111 4.90 13.00 -3.83
C ALA A 111 6.26 13.38 -3.22
N ILE A 112 6.81 12.54 -2.34
CA ILE A 112 8.15 12.75 -1.77
C ILE A 112 9.28 12.22 -2.67
N GLY A 113 8.96 11.69 -3.85
CA GLY A 113 9.95 11.31 -4.87
C GLY A 113 10.24 9.82 -4.98
N VAL A 114 9.45 8.95 -4.37
CA VAL A 114 9.59 7.50 -4.54
C VAL A 114 8.76 7.02 -5.72
N SER A 115 9.42 6.66 -6.80
CA SER A 115 8.75 6.08 -7.97
C SER A 115 8.11 4.73 -7.63
N PRO A 116 6.93 4.38 -8.14
CA PRO A 116 6.42 3.02 -8.08
C PRO A 116 7.39 1.97 -8.62
N TRP A 117 8.25 2.37 -9.56
CA TRP A 117 9.22 1.53 -10.25
C TRP A 117 10.61 1.50 -9.60
N TYR A 118 10.75 2.07 -8.37
CA TYR A 118 12.06 2.18 -7.73
C TYR A 118 12.79 0.84 -7.61
N TRP A 119 12.06 -0.24 -7.39
CA TRP A 119 12.63 -1.58 -7.23
C TRP A 119 12.72 -2.34 -8.57
N TRP A 120 11.66 -2.29 -9.41
CA TRP A 120 11.60 -3.06 -10.64
C TRP A 120 12.41 -2.48 -11.80
N ALA A 121 12.58 -1.19 -11.84
CA ALA A 121 13.29 -0.50 -12.93
C ALA A 121 14.47 0.32 -12.40
N ASP A 122 14.97 0.01 -11.20
CA ASP A 122 16.10 0.70 -10.56
C ASP A 122 15.95 2.23 -10.58
N ALA A 123 14.70 2.72 -10.54
CA ALA A 123 14.43 4.16 -10.56
C ALA A 123 15.01 4.81 -9.31
N PRO A 124 15.99 5.75 -9.44
CA PRO A 124 16.74 6.25 -8.32
C PRO A 124 15.86 7.08 -7.37
N ILE A 125 16.03 6.87 -6.08
CA ILE A 125 15.42 7.69 -5.04
C ILE A 125 16.41 8.77 -4.64
N LYS A 126 16.07 10.02 -4.95
CA LYS A 126 16.93 11.16 -4.59
C LYS A 126 16.80 11.49 -3.11
N GLN A 127 17.90 11.43 -2.38
CA GLN A 127 17.94 11.84 -0.99
C GLN A 127 17.79 13.36 -0.87
N GLN A 128 17.05 13.79 0.17
CA GLN A 128 16.75 15.19 0.45
C GLN A 128 17.07 15.51 1.91
N LYS A 129 17.87 16.54 2.14
CA LYS A 129 18.18 17.02 3.49
C LYS A 129 16.97 17.64 4.20
N LYS A 130 16.02 18.16 3.44
CA LYS A 130 14.75 18.72 3.94
C LYS A 130 13.63 18.20 3.07
N LEU A 131 12.62 17.62 3.70
CA LEU A 131 11.42 17.16 3.05
C LEU A 131 10.27 18.10 3.42
N ALA A 132 9.62 18.66 2.42
CA ALA A 132 8.42 19.46 2.60
C ALA A 132 7.36 18.97 1.60
N VAL A 133 6.22 18.58 2.12
CA VAL A 133 5.05 18.23 1.30
C VAL A 133 3.95 19.24 1.62
N ASN A 134 3.50 19.96 0.60
CA ASN A 134 2.37 20.86 0.77
C ASN A 134 1.09 20.02 0.65
N VAL A 135 0.45 19.79 1.78
CA VAL A 135 -0.79 19.02 1.85
C VAL A 135 -1.96 20.00 1.91
N HIS A 136 -2.55 20.28 0.75
CA HIS A 136 -3.91 20.82 0.69
C HIS A 136 -4.91 19.69 0.89
N LYS A 137 -6.15 20.03 1.24
CA LYS A 137 -7.22 19.03 1.25
C LYS A 137 -7.35 18.40 -0.15
N PHE A 138 -7.09 17.11 -0.23
CA PHE A 138 -7.18 16.33 -1.46
C PHE A 138 -8.23 15.24 -1.27
N ILE A 139 -9.07 15.06 -2.27
CA ILE A 139 -10.08 14.00 -2.33
C ILE A 139 -9.93 13.30 -3.66
N SER A 140 -9.66 11.99 -3.64
CA SER A 140 -9.54 11.20 -4.86
C SER A 140 -10.89 11.02 -5.55
N LYS A 141 -10.85 10.85 -6.87
CA LYS A 141 -12.00 10.33 -7.62
C LYS A 141 -12.09 8.82 -7.43
N GLU A 142 -13.27 8.27 -7.64
CA GLU A 142 -13.44 6.83 -7.76
C GLU A 142 -12.79 6.36 -9.07
N PRO A 143 -12.08 5.21 -9.07
CA PRO A 143 -11.53 4.67 -10.30
C PRO A 143 -12.64 4.34 -11.32
N ALA A 144 -12.45 4.73 -12.58
CA ALA A 144 -13.41 4.45 -13.65
C ALA A 144 -13.55 2.95 -13.96
N VAL A 145 -12.51 2.16 -13.66
CA VAL A 145 -12.49 0.71 -13.84
C VAL A 145 -12.27 0.03 -12.51
N LYS A 146 -13.16 -0.90 -12.15
CA LYS A 146 -13.14 -1.55 -10.83
C LYS A 146 -11.90 -2.42 -10.62
N PHE A 147 -11.51 -3.23 -11.61
CA PHE A 147 -10.34 -4.10 -11.53
C PHE A 147 -9.27 -3.61 -12.49
N ARG A 148 -8.08 -3.36 -11.95
CA ARG A 148 -6.92 -2.81 -12.67
C ARG A 148 -5.71 -3.62 -12.25
N GLY A 149 -4.98 -4.16 -13.21
CA GLY A 149 -3.86 -5.03 -12.87
C GLY A 149 -3.02 -5.42 -14.05
N ILE A 150 -2.21 -6.43 -13.85
CA ILE A 150 -1.33 -7.01 -14.84
C ILE A 150 -1.58 -8.49 -14.96
N PHE A 151 -1.15 -9.04 -16.07
CA PHE A 151 -1.03 -10.45 -16.33
C PHE A 151 0.45 -10.81 -16.43
N ILE A 152 0.89 -11.79 -15.65
CA ILE A 152 2.25 -12.31 -15.74
C ILE A 152 2.23 -13.46 -16.73
N ASN A 153 2.69 -13.18 -17.93
CA ASN A 153 2.84 -14.17 -18.99
C ASN A 153 4.32 -14.49 -19.19
N ASP A 154 4.99 -14.79 -18.09
CA ASP A 154 6.38 -15.16 -18.10
C ASP A 154 6.54 -16.62 -17.71
N GLU A 155 6.64 -17.42 -18.65
CA GLU A 155 6.77 -18.84 -18.46
C GLU A 155 8.23 -19.22 -18.21
N ASP A 156 9.14 -18.92 -19.14
CA ASP A 156 10.50 -19.43 -19.03
C ASP A 156 11.59 -18.36 -19.26
N TRP A 157 11.19 -17.15 -19.69
CA TRP A 157 12.10 -16.22 -20.34
C TRP A 157 12.77 -15.24 -19.38
N GLY A 158 12.00 -14.61 -18.50
CA GLY A 158 12.50 -13.51 -17.68
C GLY A 158 12.28 -13.73 -16.20
N LEU A 159 11.07 -13.49 -15.70
CA LEU A 159 10.78 -13.42 -14.26
C LEU A 159 11.09 -14.72 -13.52
N TYR A 160 10.72 -15.87 -14.06
CA TYR A 160 11.01 -17.17 -13.47
C TYR A 160 12.52 -17.39 -13.30
N ARG A 161 13.28 -17.22 -14.39
CA ARG A 161 14.75 -17.42 -14.36
C ARG A 161 15.44 -16.41 -13.46
N TRP A 162 14.98 -15.16 -13.49
CA TRP A 162 15.52 -14.12 -12.63
C TRP A 162 15.26 -14.44 -11.15
N SER A 163 14.05 -14.76 -10.77
CA SER A 163 13.71 -15.08 -9.39
C SER A 163 14.45 -16.31 -8.89
N LYS A 164 14.40 -17.40 -9.64
CA LYS A 164 15.09 -18.66 -9.34
C LYS A 164 16.60 -18.48 -9.13
N ASN A 165 17.24 -17.66 -9.96
CA ASN A 165 18.70 -17.54 -9.97
C ASN A 165 19.23 -16.40 -9.08
N ASN A 166 18.40 -15.38 -8.78
CA ASN A 166 18.85 -14.16 -8.11
C ASN A 166 18.08 -13.80 -6.85
N TYR A 167 16.78 -14.10 -6.76
CA TYR A 167 15.93 -13.54 -5.70
C TYR A 167 15.36 -14.59 -4.73
N GLU A 168 14.78 -15.68 -5.24
CA GLU A 168 14.29 -16.82 -4.44
C GLU A 168 15.07 -18.10 -4.75
N LYS A 169 16.41 -18.03 -4.70
CA LYS A 169 17.33 -19.13 -5.03
C LYS A 169 17.04 -20.39 -4.22
N GLU A 170 16.75 -20.24 -2.94
CA GLU A 170 16.46 -21.34 -2.03
C GLU A 170 15.19 -22.10 -2.41
N ARG A 171 14.26 -21.46 -3.10
CA ARG A 171 13.03 -22.11 -3.60
C ARG A 171 13.23 -22.75 -4.98
N GLY A 172 14.17 -22.25 -5.76
CA GLY A 172 14.37 -22.69 -7.13
C GLY A 172 13.22 -22.33 -8.08
N ASN A 173 12.34 -21.42 -7.66
CA ASN A 173 11.20 -20.92 -8.41
C ASN A 173 10.86 -19.52 -7.92
N PHE A 174 9.87 -18.84 -8.50
CA PHE A 174 9.38 -17.64 -7.87
C PHE A 174 8.13 -17.93 -7.03
N GLY A 175 8.05 -17.29 -5.89
CA GLY A 175 7.04 -17.56 -4.88
C GLY A 175 6.68 -16.30 -4.10
N PRO A 176 6.43 -16.42 -2.79
CA PRO A 176 5.87 -15.35 -1.97
C PRO A 176 6.72 -14.08 -1.94
N LYS A 177 8.04 -14.15 -2.00
CA LYS A 177 8.90 -12.96 -2.01
C LYS A 177 8.72 -12.17 -3.32
N THR A 178 8.74 -12.87 -4.46
CA THR A 178 8.55 -12.25 -5.77
C THR A 178 7.13 -11.69 -5.91
N TYR A 179 6.12 -12.46 -5.51
CA TYR A 179 4.73 -11.96 -5.52
C TYR A 179 4.52 -10.78 -4.58
N ALA A 180 5.23 -10.70 -3.44
CA ALA A 180 5.17 -9.54 -2.57
C ALA A 180 5.64 -8.25 -3.27
N GLN A 181 6.74 -8.33 -4.04
CA GLN A 181 7.24 -7.19 -4.82
C GLN A 181 6.28 -6.79 -5.94
N ILE A 182 5.64 -7.76 -6.58
CA ILE A 182 4.61 -7.49 -7.61
C ILE A 182 3.39 -6.82 -6.97
N CYS A 183 2.91 -7.34 -5.84
CA CYS A 183 1.77 -6.77 -5.13
C CYS A 183 2.06 -5.35 -4.62
N GLU A 184 3.28 -5.09 -4.14
CA GLU A 184 3.72 -3.74 -3.78
C GLU A 184 3.67 -2.79 -4.97
N LEU A 185 4.21 -3.20 -6.12
CA LEU A 185 4.15 -2.40 -7.35
C LEU A 185 2.70 -2.07 -7.71
N LEU A 186 1.80 -3.07 -7.68
CA LEU A 186 0.39 -2.87 -7.98
C LEU A 186 -0.25 -1.83 -7.05
N LEU A 187 -0.01 -1.92 -5.73
CA LEU A 187 -0.52 -0.93 -4.79
C LEU A 187 0.01 0.48 -5.08
N ARG A 188 1.30 0.62 -5.38
CA ARG A 188 1.92 1.91 -5.72
C ARG A 188 1.36 2.51 -7.01
N LEU A 189 0.93 1.66 -7.94
CA LEU A 189 0.25 2.04 -9.19
C LEU A 189 -1.27 2.21 -9.02
N GLN A 190 -1.81 2.06 -7.80
CA GLN A 190 -3.24 2.06 -7.51
C GLN A 190 -4.00 0.98 -8.31
N ALA A 191 -3.37 -0.16 -8.51
CA ALA A 191 -3.95 -1.36 -9.09
C ALA A 191 -4.31 -2.37 -7.99
N ASN A 192 -5.22 -3.29 -8.31
CA ASN A 192 -5.83 -4.19 -7.33
C ASN A 192 -6.00 -5.63 -7.84
N TYR A 193 -5.47 -5.95 -9.02
CA TYR A 193 -5.74 -7.22 -9.69
C TYR A 193 -4.45 -7.82 -10.27
N LEU A 194 -4.32 -9.13 -10.20
CA LEU A 194 -3.21 -9.88 -10.75
C LEU A 194 -3.69 -11.20 -11.36
N CYS A 195 -3.40 -11.42 -12.64
CA CYS A 195 -3.34 -12.76 -13.20
C CYS A 195 -1.92 -13.28 -13.01
N PRO A 196 -1.72 -14.31 -12.17
CA PRO A 196 -0.39 -14.82 -11.88
C PRO A 196 0.16 -15.65 -13.05
N ALA A 197 1.45 -15.99 -12.99
CA ALA A 197 2.05 -16.95 -13.88
C ALA A 197 1.45 -18.36 -13.66
N MET A 198 1.24 -19.11 -14.73
CA MET A 198 0.52 -20.36 -14.71
C MET A 198 1.23 -21.50 -15.44
N HIS A 199 2.32 -21.21 -16.14
CA HIS A 199 3.04 -22.18 -16.93
C HIS A 199 3.75 -23.20 -16.02
N ASP A 200 3.90 -24.44 -16.49
CA ASP A 200 4.51 -25.54 -15.71
C ASP A 200 5.88 -25.20 -15.14
N ALA A 201 6.71 -24.48 -15.90
CA ALA A 201 8.05 -24.09 -15.45
C ALA A 201 8.01 -23.16 -14.23
N SER A 202 7.05 -22.25 -14.18
CA SER A 202 6.91 -21.28 -13.09
C SER A 202 6.06 -21.78 -11.92
N MET A 203 5.48 -22.95 -12.02
CA MET A 203 4.55 -23.54 -11.05
C MET A 203 3.29 -22.65 -10.86
N ALA A 204 2.12 -23.25 -10.85
CA ALA A 204 0.86 -22.52 -10.65
C ALA A 204 0.83 -21.84 -9.29
N PHE A 205 0.30 -20.64 -9.24
CA PHE A 205 0.27 -19.75 -8.06
C PHE A 205 -0.26 -20.46 -6.80
N HIS A 206 -1.33 -21.24 -6.93
CA HIS A 206 -2.03 -21.89 -5.82
C HIS A 206 -1.27 -23.11 -5.24
N ARG A 207 -0.29 -23.65 -5.97
CA ARG A 207 0.55 -24.76 -5.48
C ARG A 207 1.53 -24.32 -4.38
N ILE A 208 1.72 -23.03 -4.21
CA ILE A 208 2.52 -22.46 -3.11
C ILE A 208 1.56 -21.75 -2.15
N PRO A 209 1.19 -22.38 -1.01
CA PRO A 209 0.15 -21.84 -0.12
C PRO A 209 0.42 -20.43 0.40
N GLU A 210 1.69 -20.06 0.55
CA GLU A 210 2.09 -18.74 1.02
C GLU A 210 1.76 -17.61 0.04
N ASN A 211 1.66 -17.91 -1.26
CA ASN A 211 1.33 -16.91 -2.28
C ASN A 211 -0.03 -16.25 -2.01
N ARG A 212 -1.05 -17.05 -1.65
CA ARG A 212 -2.39 -16.53 -1.32
C ARG A 212 -2.37 -15.59 -0.11
N LEU A 213 -1.54 -15.93 0.90
CA LEU A 213 -1.39 -15.10 2.09
C LEU A 213 -0.74 -13.76 1.76
N VAL A 214 0.22 -13.76 0.83
CA VAL A 214 0.82 -12.53 0.31
C VAL A 214 -0.23 -11.70 -0.40
N ALA A 215 -0.92 -12.25 -1.40
CA ALA A 215 -1.93 -11.53 -2.18
C ALA A 215 -3.03 -10.94 -1.28
N ASP A 216 -3.56 -11.71 -0.31
CA ASP A 216 -4.54 -11.22 0.66
C ASP A 216 -3.99 -10.09 1.52
N SER A 217 -2.75 -10.24 2.01
CA SER A 217 -2.10 -9.24 2.86
C SER A 217 -1.86 -7.90 2.15
N PHE A 218 -1.79 -7.87 0.83
CA PHE A 218 -1.74 -6.69 -0.03
C PHE A 218 -3.12 -6.31 -0.59
N ALA A 219 -4.18 -7.04 -0.24
CA ALA A 219 -5.54 -6.84 -0.75
C ALA A 219 -5.64 -6.91 -2.28
N ILE A 220 -4.79 -7.72 -2.93
CA ILE A 220 -4.81 -7.94 -4.37
C ILE A 220 -5.81 -9.06 -4.70
N VAL A 221 -6.67 -8.79 -5.67
CA VAL A 221 -7.59 -9.78 -6.23
C VAL A 221 -6.84 -10.64 -7.23
N MET A 222 -6.91 -11.95 -7.05
CA MET A 222 -6.27 -12.89 -7.96
C MET A 222 -7.24 -13.33 -9.05
N GLY A 223 -6.79 -13.28 -10.28
CA GLY A 223 -7.46 -13.88 -11.42
C GLY A 223 -6.77 -15.15 -11.86
N SER A 224 -7.28 -15.73 -12.91
CA SER A 224 -6.66 -16.85 -13.62
C SER A 224 -6.82 -16.70 -15.12
N SER A 225 -6.02 -17.42 -15.88
CA SER A 225 -6.01 -17.31 -17.33
C SER A 225 -5.52 -18.63 -17.93
N HIS A 226 -5.71 -18.85 -19.24
CA HIS A 226 -5.25 -20.01 -20.00
C HIS A 226 -5.62 -21.35 -19.34
N CYS A 227 -4.59 -22.17 -19.05
CA CYS A 227 -4.76 -23.53 -18.52
C CYS A 227 -5.01 -23.56 -16.99
N GLU A 228 -4.72 -22.50 -16.26
CA GLU A 228 -4.82 -22.50 -14.80
C GLU A 228 -6.24 -22.84 -14.27
N PRO A 229 -7.34 -22.41 -14.90
CA PRO A 229 -8.68 -22.83 -14.48
C PRO A 229 -8.95 -24.35 -14.55
N LEU A 230 -8.08 -25.08 -15.22
CA LEU A 230 -8.20 -26.54 -15.42
C LEU A 230 -7.22 -27.35 -14.54
N LEU A 231 -6.43 -26.69 -13.70
CA LEU A 231 -5.44 -27.30 -12.82
C LEU A 231 -6.01 -27.68 -11.45
#